data_4466dbb0d44701b417f1b9c29edff030
#
_entry.id   4466dbb0d44701b417f1b9c29edff030
#
_cell.length_a   1.000
_cell.length_b   1.000
_cell.length_c   1.000
_cell.angle_alpha   90.00
_cell.angle_beta   90.00
_cell.angle_gamma   90.00
#
_symmetry.space_group_name_H-M   'P 1'
#
loop_
_entity.id
_entity.type
_entity.pdbx_description
1 polymer ?
#
loop_
_entity_poly.entity_id
_entity_poly.type
_entity_poly.pdbx_seq_one_letter_code
_entity_poly.pdbx_strand_id
1 'polypeptide(L)'
;MIPFQTRLPGIAAVLAMLALPAGAAEPQRIVSVGGAVTEILYALGEGGRIAAVDTTSLYPPEAKAHPNVGYIRALSAEGVLSLSPDMILMEAGAGPADAVALIDGAGVPVVHVPAGHESGALVDKVRTVAAAVGRGTEGERLATAMAADLSKLKADLAGIGQRQRVLFILSMADGRPMAAGTGSAADSIIRLAGADNVLSDMQGYKALSWEAAAALQPDVVLMMDRGGEAHDAAGAFALPALSETPAGRNKALIKMDALYLLGFGPRTPAAARELASKLYPELALAKP
;
A
#
# COMPACT_ATOMS: atom_id res chain seq x y z
N MET A 1 35.85 24.06 -85.33
CA MET A 1 36.25 23.04 -84.34
C MET A 1 36.03 23.63 -82.97
N ILE A 2 34.92 23.31 -82.32
CA ILE A 2 34.56 23.79 -80.99
C ILE A 2 34.45 22.57 -80.10
N PRO A 3 35.16 22.45 -78.97
CA PRO A 3 35.04 21.31 -78.04
C PRO A 3 33.83 21.47 -77.12
N PHE A 4 33.08 20.40 -77.01
CA PHE A 4 31.92 20.22 -76.15
C PHE A 4 32.43 19.91 -74.76
N GLN A 5 32.13 20.76 -73.77
CA GLN A 5 32.38 20.49 -72.36
C GLN A 5 31.14 19.91 -71.75
N THR A 6 31.18 18.65 -71.36
CA THR A 6 30.19 17.97 -70.55
C THR A 6 30.37 18.31 -69.08
N ARG A 7 29.37 18.97 -68.49
CA ARG A 7 29.27 19.21 -67.07
C ARG A 7 28.49 18.03 -66.41
N LEU A 8 29.11 17.32 -65.50
CA LEU A 8 28.48 16.34 -64.60
C LEU A 8 27.77 17.08 -63.47
N PRO A 9 26.52 16.73 -63.12
CA PRO A 9 25.86 17.26 -61.94
C PRO A 9 26.35 16.52 -60.68
N GLY A 10 26.87 17.32 -59.71
CA GLY A 10 27.22 16.81 -58.39
C GLY A 10 25.96 16.44 -57.59
N ILE A 11 25.85 15.20 -57.17
CA ILE A 11 24.82 14.74 -56.24
C ILE A 11 25.23 15.15 -54.83
N ALA A 12 24.57 16.17 -54.31
CA ALA A 12 24.65 16.55 -52.90
C ALA A 12 23.78 15.56 -52.10
N ALA A 13 24.41 14.60 -51.41
CA ALA A 13 23.74 13.73 -50.46
C ALA A 13 23.36 14.53 -49.20
N VAL A 14 22.09 14.87 -49.07
CA VAL A 14 21.54 15.45 -47.82
C VAL A 14 21.39 14.31 -46.83
N LEU A 15 22.31 14.28 -45.86
CA LEU A 15 22.22 13.40 -44.69
C LEU A 15 21.11 13.94 -43.79
N ALA A 16 19.88 13.43 -43.92
CA ALA A 16 18.80 13.71 -42.96
C ALA A 16 19.14 12.97 -41.65
N MET A 17 19.69 13.71 -40.66
CA MET A 17 19.79 13.26 -39.28
C MET A 17 18.35 13.06 -38.77
N LEU A 18 17.91 11.82 -38.67
CA LEU A 18 16.71 11.45 -37.90
C LEU A 18 17.00 11.76 -36.42
N ALA A 19 16.53 12.91 -35.95
CA ALA A 19 16.46 13.21 -34.53
C ALA A 19 15.47 12.24 -33.92
N LEU A 20 15.96 11.20 -33.25
CA LEU A 20 15.17 10.37 -32.35
C LEU A 20 14.56 11.33 -31.30
N PRO A 21 13.27 11.20 -30.98
CA PRO A 21 12.71 11.98 -29.89
C PRO A 21 13.53 11.64 -28.63
N ALA A 22 14.13 12.67 -28.01
CA ALA A 22 14.75 12.52 -26.69
C ALA A 22 13.64 12.06 -25.77
N GLY A 23 13.65 10.77 -25.40
CA GLY A 23 12.80 10.25 -24.35
C GLY A 23 13.00 11.12 -23.11
N ALA A 24 11.93 11.54 -22.47
CA ALA A 24 12.04 12.26 -21.21
C ALA A 24 12.99 11.48 -20.30
N ALA A 25 14.00 12.16 -19.72
CA ALA A 25 14.96 11.52 -18.85
C ALA A 25 14.21 10.84 -17.69
N GLU A 26 14.57 9.60 -17.38
CA GLU A 26 13.97 8.89 -16.25
C GLU A 26 14.21 9.68 -14.96
N PRO A 27 13.19 9.86 -14.09
CA PRO A 27 13.36 10.60 -12.84
C PRO A 27 14.41 9.93 -11.94
N GLN A 28 15.30 10.72 -11.35
CA GLN A 28 16.43 10.23 -10.54
C GLN A 28 16.31 10.63 -9.05
N ARG A 29 15.36 11.52 -8.74
CA ARG A 29 15.14 12.05 -7.39
C ARG A 29 13.66 12.01 -7.04
N ILE A 30 13.19 10.82 -6.72
CA ILE A 30 11.77 10.56 -6.45
C ILE A 30 11.47 10.80 -4.98
N VAL A 31 10.51 11.66 -4.68
CA VAL A 31 9.88 11.68 -3.35
C VAL A 31 8.70 10.71 -3.36
N SER A 32 8.75 9.72 -2.48
CA SER A 32 7.73 8.68 -2.36
C SER A 32 6.87 8.93 -1.12
N VAL A 33 5.59 9.19 -1.32
CA VAL A 33 4.61 9.45 -0.27
C VAL A 33 3.57 8.32 -0.24
N GLY A 34 3.63 7.52 0.81
CA GLY A 34 2.82 6.33 1.01
C GLY A 34 3.66 5.04 1.06
N GLY A 35 3.48 4.25 2.14
CA GLY A 35 4.25 3.03 2.36
C GLY A 35 4.12 2.01 1.23
N ALA A 36 2.93 1.91 0.62
CA ALA A 36 2.71 1.04 -0.53
C ALA A 36 3.48 1.50 -1.77
N VAL A 37 3.54 2.82 -2.02
CA VAL A 37 4.28 3.41 -3.15
C VAL A 37 5.76 3.10 -3.01
N THR A 38 6.33 3.32 -1.82
CA THR A 38 7.72 3.00 -1.52
C THR A 38 8.01 1.51 -1.71
N GLU A 39 7.15 0.64 -1.22
CA GLU A 39 7.30 -0.81 -1.36
C GLU A 39 7.27 -1.24 -2.84
N ILE A 40 6.41 -0.63 -3.66
CA ILE A 40 6.36 -0.89 -5.11
C ILE A 40 7.65 -0.44 -5.78
N LEU A 41 8.18 0.74 -5.47
CA LEU A 41 9.44 1.23 -6.03
C LEU A 41 10.59 0.25 -5.75
N TYR A 42 10.68 -0.25 -4.52
CA TYR A 42 11.69 -1.27 -4.18
C TYR A 42 11.46 -2.59 -4.91
N ALA A 43 10.21 -3.04 -5.03
CA ALA A 43 9.87 -4.27 -5.77
C ALA A 43 10.19 -4.18 -7.28
N LEU A 44 10.20 -2.97 -7.83
CA LEU A 44 10.61 -2.68 -9.21
C LEU A 44 12.12 -2.46 -9.37
N GLY A 45 12.91 -2.50 -8.28
CA GLY A 45 14.34 -2.24 -8.31
C GLY A 45 14.73 -0.76 -8.31
N GLU A 46 13.78 0.14 -8.05
CA GLU A 46 13.95 1.60 -8.16
C GLU A 46 14.26 2.28 -6.82
N GLY A 47 14.57 1.53 -5.77
CA GLY A 47 14.91 2.06 -4.46
C GLY A 47 16.06 3.09 -4.47
N GLY A 48 17.06 2.91 -5.36
CA GLY A 48 18.18 3.84 -5.51
C GLY A 48 17.82 5.22 -6.06
N ARG A 49 16.61 5.38 -6.64
CA ARG A 49 16.09 6.66 -7.17
C ARG A 49 15.26 7.43 -6.13
N ILE A 50 15.02 6.85 -4.97
CA ILE A 50 14.25 7.50 -3.90
C ILE A 50 15.11 8.54 -3.21
N ALA A 51 14.70 9.80 -3.28
CA ALA A 51 15.35 10.91 -2.59
C ALA A 51 14.81 11.08 -1.16
N ALA A 52 13.53 10.78 -0.93
CA ALA A 52 12.90 10.85 0.39
C ALA A 52 11.60 10.04 0.44
N VAL A 53 11.17 9.74 1.66
CA VAL A 53 9.96 8.96 1.95
C VAL A 53 9.13 9.62 3.05
N ASP A 54 7.86 9.24 3.17
CA ASP A 54 7.02 9.61 4.31
C ASP A 54 7.17 8.64 5.51
N THR A 55 6.61 8.98 6.66
CA THR A 55 6.72 8.17 7.90
C THR A 55 6.07 6.78 7.80
N THR A 56 5.23 6.52 6.79
CA THR A 56 4.59 5.20 6.60
C THR A 56 5.44 4.24 5.78
N SER A 57 6.53 4.72 5.19
CA SER A 57 7.46 3.96 4.35
C SER A 57 8.46 3.16 5.19
N LEU A 58 7.99 2.08 5.80
CA LEU A 58 8.74 1.27 6.76
C LEU A 58 9.36 0.00 6.16
N TYR A 59 9.02 -0.34 4.93
CA TYR A 59 9.49 -1.56 4.25
C TYR A 59 9.92 -1.24 2.80
N PRO A 60 10.98 -1.89 2.31
CA PRO A 60 11.91 -2.74 3.07
C PRO A 60 12.68 -1.94 4.13
N PRO A 61 13.45 -2.58 5.04
CA PRO A 61 14.18 -1.86 6.10
C PRO A 61 15.06 -0.72 5.60
N GLU A 62 15.60 -0.84 4.40
CA GLU A 62 16.44 0.15 3.71
C GLU A 62 15.70 1.46 3.44
N ALA A 63 14.37 1.40 3.29
CA ALA A 63 13.54 2.59 3.07
C ALA A 63 13.66 3.60 4.23
N LYS A 64 13.92 3.13 5.44
CA LYS A 64 14.09 3.96 6.64
C LYS A 64 15.38 4.81 6.63
N ALA A 65 16.31 4.52 5.73
CA ALA A 65 17.54 5.29 5.59
C ALA A 65 17.37 6.58 4.77
N HIS A 66 16.25 6.71 4.03
CA HIS A 66 15.98 7.92 3.27
C HIS A 66 15.53 9.08 4.17
N PRO A 67 15.81 10.34 3.76
CA PRO A 67 15.21 11.52 4.37
C PRO A 67 13.70 11.40 4.50
N ASN A 68 13.13 11.93 5.59
CA ASN A 68 11.71 11.80 5.88
C ASN A 68 10.98 13.14 5.66
N VAL A 69 9.87 13.12 4.92
CA VAL A 69 9.05 14.31 4.60
C VAL A 69 7.83 14.47 5.52
N GLY A 70 7.75 13.71 6.59
CA GLY A 70 6.63 13.75 7.54
C GLY A 70 5.57 12.69 7.26
N TYR A 71 4.44 12.81 7.94
CA TYR A 71 3.33 11.86 7.80
C TYR A 71 2.48 12.18 6.57
N ILE A 72 2.14 11.17 5.76
CA ILE A 72 1.35 11.32 4.51
C ILE A 72 0.12 12.25 4.64
N ARG A 73 -0.56 12.27 5.80
CA ARG A 73 -1.74 13.14 6.02
C ARG A 73 -1.42 14.47 6.68
N ALA A 74 -0.14 14.75 6.94
CA ALA A 74 0.34 15.99 7.58
C ALA A 74 1.63 16.45 6.89
N LEU A 75 1.65 16.47 5.56
CA LEU A 75 2.78 16.89 4.74
C LEU A 75 3.02 18.39 4.86
N SER A 76 4.29 18.79 4.70
CA SER A 76 4.68 20.17 4.43
C SER A 76 5.13 20.28 2.97
N ALA A 77 4.52 21.18 2.20
CA ALA A 77 4.93 21.43 0.84
C ALA A 77 6.40 21.89 0.76
N GLU A 78 6.83 22.77 1.66
CA GLU A 78 8.22 23.22 1.78
C GLU A 78 9.15 22.03 2.07
N GLY A 79 8.79 21.15 3.03
CA GLY A 79 9.58 19.98 3.37
C GLY A 79 9.77 19.03 2.19
N VAL A 80 8.73 18.80 1.40
CA VAL A 80 8.79 17.97 0.18
C VAL A 80 9.64 18.63 -0.90
N LEU A 81 9.40 19.91 -1.21
CA LEU A 81 10.02 20.61 -2.33
C LEU A 81 11.48 21.01 -2.06
N SER A 82 11.87 21.22 -0.80
CA SER A 82 13.25 21.53 -0.41
C SER A 82 14.26 20.46 -0.81
N LEU A 83 13.78 19.23 -1.03
CA LEU A 83 14.61 18.10 -1.46
C LEU A 83 14.90 18.12 -2.97
N SER A 84 14.40 19.12 -3.70
CA SER A 84 14.57 19.27 -5.14
C SER A 84 14.25 17.98 -5.91
N PRO A 85 13.05 17.41 -5.74
CA PRO A 85 12.65 16.22 -6.46
C PRO A 85 12.46 16.54 -7.95
N ASP A 86 12.71 15.54 -8.80
CA ASP A 86 12.35 15.59 -10.22
C ASP A 86 11.04 14.83 -10.52
N MET A 87 10.54 14.09 -9.52
CA MET A 87 9.21 13.47 -9.50
C MET A 87 8.71 13.26 -8.07
N ILE A 88 7.41 13.38 -7.89
CA ILE A 88 6.72 13.04 -6.64
C ILE A 88 5.67 11.96 -6.95
N LEU A 89 5.76 10.82 -6.28
CA LEU A 89 4.73 9.79 -6.29
C LEU A 89 3.97 9.89 -4.98
N MET A 90 2.68 10.22 -5.07
CA MET A 90 1.86 10.52 -3.89
C MET A 90 0.61 9.63 -3.86
N GLU A 91 0.47 8.80 -2.85
CA GLU A 91 -0.73 7.99 -2.69
C GLU A 91 -1.95 8.88 -2.40
N ALA A 92 -3.07 8.59 -3.03
CA ALA A 92 -4.32 9.31 -2.81
C ALA A 92 -4.74 9.27 -1.33
N GLY A 93 -5.25 10.39 -0.82
CA GLY A 93 -5.52 10.58 0.61
C GLY A 93 -4.34 11.22 1.36
N ALA A 94 -3.27 11.61 0.67
CA ALA A 94 -2.26 12.51 1.21
C ALA A 94 -2.89 13.86 1.59
N GLY A 95 -2.28 14.56 2.52
CA GLY A 95 -2.81 15.82 3.02
C GLY A 95 -1.84 16.59 3.90
N PRO A 96 -2.25 17.76 4.40
CA PRO A 96 -3.54 18.41 4.17
C PRO A 96 -3.73 18.89 2.73
N ALA A 97 -4.97 19.15 2.33
CA ALA A 97 -5.31 19.51 0.96
C ALA A 97 -4.54 20.75 0.45
N ASP A 98 -4.33 21.76 1.30
CA ASP A 98 -3.56 22.96 0.95
C ASP A 98 -2.09 22.63 0.63
N ALA A 99 -1.47 21.74 1.39
CA ALA A 99 -0.09 21.31 1.12
C ALA A 99 -0.01 20.54 -0.21
N VAL A 100 -0.98 19.66 -0.48
CA VAL A 100 -1.05 18.92 -1.75
C VAL A 100 -1.23 19.88 -2.92
N ALA A 101 -2.13 20.88 -2.81
CA ALA A 101 -2.32 21.87 -3.87
C ALA A 101 -1.05 22.70 -4.16
N LEU A 102 -0.27 23.05 -3.12
CA LEU A 102 1.01 23.74 -3.28
C LEU A 102 2.05 22.85 -3.97
N ILE A 103 2.09 21.57 -3.64
CA ILE A 103 2.99 20.58 -4.28
C ILE A 103 2.62 20.42 -5.76
N ASP A 104 1.33 20.26 -6.06
CA ASP A 104 0.83 20.12 -7.44
C ASP A 104 1.13 21.37 -8.30
N GLY A 105 1.11 22.55 -7.70
CA GLY A 105 1.42 23.82 -8.36
C GLY A 105 2.91 24.16 -8.50
N ALA A 106 3.81 23.34 -7.95
CA ALA A 106 5.25 23.68 -7.87
C ALA A 106 6.05 23.44 -9.16
N GLY A 107 5.41 22.92 -10.22
CA GLY A 107 6.08 22.64 -11.50
C GLY A 107 6.94 21.36 -11.52
N VAL A 108 6.91 20.57 -10.45
CA VAL A 108 7.49 19.23 -10.41
C VAL A 108 6.42 18.22 -10.84
N PRO A 109 6.74 17.23 -11.69
CA PRO A 109 5.81 16.17 -12.03
C PRO A 109 5.30 15.44 -10.77
N VAL A 110 3.99 15.48 -10.53
CA VAL A 110 3.32 14.74 -9.45
C VAL A 110 2.43 13.67 -10.04
N VAL A 111 2.62 12.43 -9.61
CA VAL A 111 1.76 11.30 -9.97
C VAL A 111 0.94 10.89 -8.75
N HIS A 112 -0.37 11.11 -8.84
CA HIS A 112 -1.30 10.65 -7.83
C HIS A 112 -1.56 9.16 -8.01
N VAL A 113 -1.05 8.36 -7.07
CA VAL A 113 -1.20 6.91 -7.09
C VAL A 113 -2.54 6.55 -6.45
N PRO A 114 -3.42 5.80 -7.13
CA PRO A 114 -4.75 5.52 -6.61
C PRO A 114 -4.69 4.79 -5.26
N ALA A 115 -5.47 5.25 -4.30
CA ALA A 115 -5.74 4.49 -3.08
C ALA A 115 -6.84 3.46 -3.36
N GLY A 116 -6.85 2.40 -2.60
CA GLY A 116 -7.88 1.37 -2.69
C GLY A 116 -7.39 0.06 -2.09
N HIS A 117 -8.34 -0.72 -1.62
CA HIS A 117 -8.06 -1.96 -0.89
C HIS A 117 -8.66 -3.19 -1.59
N GLU A 118 -9.31 -3.00 -2.72
CA GLU A 118 -9.83 -4.09 -3.55
C GLU A 118 -8.71 -4.63 -4.46
N SER A 119 -8.83 -5.89 -4.88
CA SER A 119 -7.80 -6.56 -5.70
C SER A 119 -7.46 -5.79 -6.99
N GLY A 120 -8.47 -5.18 -7.64
CA GLY A 120 -8.26 -4.34 -8.83
C GLY A 120 -7.44 -3.09 -8.53
N ALA A 121 -7.76 -2.39 -7.43
CA ALA A 121 -7.05 -1.19 -7.02
C ALA A 121 -5.57 -1.46 -6.67
N LEU A 122 -5.25 -2.63 -6.11
CA LEU A 122 -3.86 -3.05 -5.87
C LEU A 122 -3.07 -3.17 -7.18
N VAL A 123 -3.67 -3.81 -8.19
CA VAL A 123 -3.08 -3.96 -9.52
C VAL A 123 -2.86 -2.60 -10.17
N ASP A 124 -3.85 -1.72 -10.13
CA ASP A 124 -3.78 -0.38 -10.72
C ASP A 124 -2.73 0.50 -10.02
N LYS A 125 -2.58 0.37 -8.70
CA LYS A 125 -1.53 1.04 -7.93
C LYS A 125 -0.14 0.65 -8.44
N VAL A 126 0.13 -0.65 -8.59
CA VAL A 126 1.41 -1.15 -9.12
C VAL A 126 1.66 -0.64 -10.53
N ARG A 127 0.66 -0.72 -11.41
CA ARG A 127 0.77 -0.24 -12.81
C ARG A 127 1.05 1.25 -12.87
N THR A 128 0.37 2.05 -12.05
CA THR A 128 0.56 3.50 -12.01
C THR A 128 1.99 3.87 -11.61
N VAL A 129 2.52 3.28 -10.53
CA VAL A 129 3.89 3.52 -10.09
C VAL A 129 4.89 3.05 -11.14
N ALA A 130 4.70 1.84 -11.68
CA ALA A 130 5.61 1.27 -12.68
C ALA A 130 5.65 2.11 -13.98
N ALA A 131 4.51 2.59 -14.46
CA ALA A 131 4.44 3.47 -15.61
C ALA A 131 5.18 4.78 -15.38
N ALA A 132 5.03 5.38 -14.20
CA ALA A 132 5.67 6.64 -13.83
C ALA A 132 7.20 6.54 -13.84
N VAL A 133 7.77 5.38 -13.50
CA VAL A 133 9.23 5.19 -13.42
C VAL A 133 9.82 4.44 -14.63
N GLY A 134 9.03 4.22 -15.69
CA GLY A 134 9.49 3.57 -16.91
C GLY A 134 9.66 2.04 -16.78
N ARG A 135 8.99 1.40 -15.82
CA ARG A 135 9.06 -0.06 -15.55
C ARG A 135 7.75 -0.77 -15.85
N GLY A 136 7.10 -0.40 -16.94
CA GLY A 136 5.78 -0.96 -17.30
C GLY A 136 5.74 -2.49 -17.40
N THR A 137 6.76 -3.10 -18.02
CA THR A 137 6.85 -4.57 -18.17
C THR A 137 7.01 -5.27 -16.82
N GLU A 138 7.90 -4.76 -15.96
CA GLU A 138 8.14 -5.28 -14.62
C GLU A 138 6.91 -5.09 -13.73
N GLY A 139 6.25 -3.93 -13.85
CA GLY A 139 5.00 -3.62 -13.17
C GLY A 139 3.87 -4.56 -13.55
N GLU A 140 3.68 -4.86 -14.84
CA GLU A 140 2.66 -5.80 -15.27
C GLU A 140 2.93 -7.23 -14.77
N ARG A 141 4.18 -7.64 -14.74
CA ARG A 141 4.57 -8.94 -14.19
C ARG A 141 4.28 -9.02 -12.68
N LEU A 142 4.62 -7.97 -11.92
CA LEU A 142 4.32 -7.87 -10.48
C LEU A 142 2.81 -7.88 -10.23
N ALA A 143 2.05 -7.06 -10.95
CA ALA A 143 0.60 -6.95 -10.86
C ALA A 143 -0.10 -8.29 -11.16
N THR A 144 0.35 -8.99 -12.21
CA THR A 144 -0.18 -10.31 -12.59
C THR A 144 0.10 -11.37 -11.51
N ALA A 145 1.31 -11.38 -10.96
CA ALA A 145 1.67 -12.30 -9.87
C ALA A 145 0.79 -12.06 -8.63
N MET A 146 0.62 -10.79 -8.22
CA MET A 146 -0.25 -10.44 -7.09
C MET A 146 -1.71 -10.86 -7.31
N ALA A 147 -2.25 -10.64 -8.52
CA ALA A 147 -3.61 -11.04 -8.87
C ALA A 147 -3.78 -12.57 -8.83
N ALA A 148 -2.80 -13.31 -9.31
CA ALA A 148 -2.79 -14.78 -9.27
C ALA A 148 -2.75 -15.31 -7.83
N ASP A 149 -1.93 -14.74 -6.97
CA ASP A 149 -1.82 -15.12 -5.55
C ASP A 149 -3.13 -14.85 -4.78
N LEU A 150 -3.77 -13.70 -5.03
CA LEU A 150 -5.08 -13.38 -4.45
C LEU A 150 -6.17 -14.33 -4.95
N SER A 151 -6.16 -14.66 -6.25
CA SER A 151 -7.10 -15.61 -6.83
C SER A 151 -6.92 -17.01 -6.24
N LYS A 152 -5.67 -17.44 -6.08
CA LYS A 152 -5.34 -18.71 -5.43
C LYS A 152 -5.81 -18.74 -3.98
N LEU A 153 -5.54 -17.67 -3.20
CA LEU A 153 -6.02 -17.57 -1.83
C LEU A 153 -7.55 -17.68 -1.77
N LYS A 154 -8.26 -16.96 -2.63
CA LYS A 154 -9.73 -17.03 -2.71
C LYS A 154 -10.21 -18.45 -2.99
N ALA A 155 -9.54 -19.21 -3.86
CA ALA A 155 -9.88 -20.61 -4.15
C ALA A 155 -9.58 -21.52 -2.95
N ASP A 156 -8.43 -21.33 -2.28
CA ASP A 156 -8.04 -22.08 -1.09
C ASP A 156 -9.05 -21.89 0.08
N LEU A 157 -9.71 -20.71 0.14
CA LEU A 157 -10.70 -20.36 1.17
C LEU A 157 -12.15 -20.69 0.79
N ALA A 158 -12.42 -21.19 -0.43
CA ALA A 158 -13.78 -21.41 -0.91
C ALA A 158 -14.54 -22.49 -0.13
N GLY A 159 -13.82 -23.40 0.57
CA GLY A 159 -14.40 -24.46 1.38
C GLY A 159 -14.72 -24.10 2.83
N ILE A 160 -14.53 -22.85 3.25
CA ILE A 160 -14.82 -22.42 4.62
C ILE A 160 -16.32 -22.52 4.88
N GLY A 161 -16.71 -23.40 5.81
CA GLY A 161 -18.12 -23.61 6.19
C GLY A 161 -18.66 -22.47 7.07
N GLN A 162 -17.87 -22.01 8.05
CA GLN A 162 -18.21 -20.92 8.95
C GLN A 162 -17.08 -19.90 8.98
N ARG A 163 -17.41 -18.65 8.65
CA ARG A 163 -16.43 -17.57 8.68
C ARG A 163 -16.20 -17.09 10.10
N GLN A 164 -14.94 -16.83 10.43
CA GLN A 164 -14.56 -16.18 11.68
C GLN A 164 -15.05 -14.73 11.71
N ARG A 165 -15.62 -14.32 12.83
CA ARG A 165 -16.09 -12.95 13.07
C ARG A 165 -14.98 -12.15 13.74
N VAL A 166 -14.40 -11.19 13.02
CA VAL A 166 -13.20 -10.48 13.44
C VAL A 166 -13.54 -9.05 13.87
N LEU A 167 -13.13 -8.68 15.08
CA LEU A 167 -13.08 -7.29 15.55
C LEU A 167 -11.66 -6.75 15.35
N PHE A 168 -11.49 -5.77 14.47
CA PHE A 168 -10.22 -5.08 14.33
C PHE A 168 -10.16 -3.87 15.26
N ILE A 169 -9.08 -3.76 16.05
CA ILE A 169 -8.78 -2.63 16.92
C ILE A 169 -7.51 -1.94 16.44
N LEU A 170 -7.64 -0.71 15.96
CA LEU A 170 -6.55 0.12 15.46
C LEU A 170 -5.65 0.64 16.59
N SER A 171 -6.25 1.11 17.65
CA SER A 171 -5.60 1.72 18.80
C SER A 171 -6.60 1.89 19.95
N MET A 172 -6.09 2.31 21.08
CA MET A 172 -6.87 2.77 22.21
C MET A 172 -6.88 4.30 22.22
N ALA A 173 -8.05 4.92 22.19
CA ALA A 173 -8.23 6.36 22.28
C ALA A 173 -9.08 6.68 23.52
N ASP A 174 -8.51 7.37 24.47
CA ASP A 174 -9.16 7.73 25.74
C ASP A 174 -9.81 6.54 26.45
N GLY A 175 -9.10 5.40 26.50
CA GLY A 175 -9.57 4.17 27.11
C GLY A 175 -10.65 3.42 26.31
N ARG A 176 -10.97 3.87 25.08
CA ARG A 176 -11.94 3.22 24.18
C ARG A 176 -11.25 2.65 22.95
N PRO A 177 -11.68 1.47 22.44
CA PRO A 177 -11.14 0.91 21.22
C PRO A 177 -11.54 1.74 20.00
N MET A 178 -10.56 2.15 19.21
CA MET A 178 -10.75 2.67 17.87
C MET A 178 -10.85 1.48 16.93
N ALA A 179 -12.05 1.18 16.45
CA ALA A 179 -12.30 0.00 15.63
C ALA A 179 -12.57 0.35 14.16
N ALA A 180 -12.39 -0.62 13.28
CA ALA A 180 -12.53 -0.45 11.84
C ALA A 180 -13.81 -1.11 11.33
N GLY A 181 -14.63 -0.33 10.62
CA GLY A 181 -15.79 -0.78 9.87
C GLY A 181 -15.52 -0.89 8.37
N THR A 182 -16.59 -0.94 7.61
CA THR A 182 -16.58 -1.08 6.14
C THR A 182 -15.79 0.04 5.45
N GLY A 183 -15.21 -0.28 4.28
CA GLY A 183 -14.44 0.67 3.47
C GLY A 183 -13.06 1.01 4.03
N SER A 184 -12.64 0.38 5.13
CA SER A 184 -11.29 0.52 5.68
C SER A 184 -10.35 -0.55 5.14
N ALA A 185 -9.04 -0.30 5.23
CA ALA A 185 -8.00 -1.29 4.92
C ALA A 185 -8.18 -2.57 5.77
N ALA A 186 -8.51 -2.41 7.05
CA ALA A 186 -8.75 -3.55 7.94
C ALA A 186 -9.94 -4.41 7.51
N ASP A 187 -11.04 -3.79 7.09
CA ASP A 187 -12.20 -4.50 6.54
C ASP A 187 -11.83 -5.32 5.30
N SER A 188 -11.07 -4.70 4.39
CA SER A 188 -10.66 -5.35 3.15
C SER A 188 -9.71 -6.54 3.39
N ILE A 189 -8.72 -6.41 4.29
CA ILE A 189 -7.81 -7.54 4.56
C ILE A 189 -8.51 -8.68 5.30
N ILE A 190 -9.46 -8.39 6.20
CA ILE A 190 -10.30 -9.39 6.86
C ILE A 190 -11.08 -10.20 5.82
N ARG A 191 -11.70 -9.51 4.85
CA ARG A 191 -12.45 -10.17 3.77
C ARG A 191 -11.55 -10.97 2.83
N LEU A 192 -10.37 -10.45 2.49
CA LEU A 192 -9.37 -11.17 1.70
C LEU A 192 -8.91 -12.44 2.40
N ALA A 193 -8.83 -12.43 3.72
CA ALA A 193 -8.52 -13.60 4.53
C ALA A 193 -9.70 -14.58 4.75
N GLY A 194 -10.86 -14.33 4.13
CA GLY A 194 -12.03 -15.21 4.20
C GLY A 194 -12.85 -15.07 5.48
N ALA A 195 -12.70 -13.99 6.24
CA ALA A 195 -13.41 -13.71 7.48
C ALA A 195 -14.43 -12.58 7.32
N ASP A 196 -15.27 -12.38 8.32
CA ASP A 196 -16.25 -11.32 8.38
C ASP A 196 -15.85 -10.26 9.42
N ASN A 197 -15.89 -8.99 9.01
CA ASN A 197 -15.74 -7.87 9.93
C ASN A 197 -17.04 -7.71 10.74
N VAL A 198 -16.95 -7.77 12.07
CA VAL A 198 -18.14 -7.62 12.94
C VAL A 198 -18.81 -6.25 12.86
N LEU A 199 -18.10 -5.23 12.32
CA LEU A 199 -18.58 -3.85 12.16
C LEU A 199 -19.05 -3.58 10.72
N SER A 200 -19.88 -4.43 10.16
CA SER A 200 -20.43 -4.31 8.81
C SER A 200 -21.30 -3.06 8.60
N ASP A 201 -21.92 -2.54 9.67
CA ASP A 201 -22.87 -1.41 9.62
C ASP A 201 -22.20 -0.06 9.95
N MET A 202 -20.88 -0.05 10.18
CA MET A 202 -20.10 1.14 10.49
C MET A 202 -19.11 1.43 9.37
N GLN A 203 -19.04 2.65 8.88
CA GLN A 203 -18.08 3.05 7.87
C GLN A 203 -16.82 3.67 8.50
N GLY A 204 -15.65 3.29 8.02
CA GLY A 204 -14.35 3.85 8.41
C GLY A 204 -13.94 3.47 9.83
N TYR A 205 -13.15 4.32 10.46
CA TYR A 205 -12.64 4.10 11.82
C TYR A 205 -13.40 4.94 12.82
N LYS A 206 -13.90 4.32 13.90
CA LYS A 206 -14.62 5.02 14.98
C LYS A 206 -14.30 4.43 16.35
N ALA A 207 -14.33 5.28 17.36
CA ALA A 207 -14.26 4.83 18.75
C ALA A 207 -15.57 4.12 19.14
N LEU A 208 -15.44 2.95 19.78
CA LEU A 208 -16.56 2.20 20.36
C LEU A 208 -16.52 2.30 21.87
N SER A 209 -17.66 2.05 22.53
CA SER A 209 -17.61 1.65 23.94
C SER A 209 -17.21 0.18 24.06
N TRP A 210 -16.72 -0.22 25.23
CA TRP A 210 -16.37 -1.62 25.47
C TRP A 210 -17.60 -2.52 25.44
N GLU A 211 -18.76 -2.02 25.92
CA GLU A 211 -20.04 -2.72 25.89
C GLU A 211 -20.47 -2.96 24.43
N ALA A 212 -20.33 -1.95 23.57
CA ALA A 212 -20.63 -2.10 22.14
C ALA A 212 -19.70 -3.13 21.49
N ALA A 213 -18.39 -3.10 21.80
CA ALA A 213 -17.44 -4.06 21.29
C ALA A 213 -17.75 -5.49 21.74
N ALA A 214 -18.15 -5.66 23.01
CA ALA A 214 -18.57 -6.95 23.57
C ALA A 214 -19.86 -7.48 22.96
N ALA A 215 -20.85 -6.61 22.72
CA ALA A 215 -22.14 -6.98 22.11
C ALA A 215 -22.00 -7.54 20.70
N LEU A 216 -20.92 -7.20 19.99
CA LEU A 216 -20.60 -7.76 18.67
C LEU A 216 -20.18 -9.25 18.71
N GLN A 217 -19.89 -9.79 19.89
CA GLN A 217 -19.49 -11.19 20.08
C GLN A 217 -18.45 -11.66 19.03
N PRO A 218 -17.27 -11.02 18.94
CA PRO A 218 -16.24 -11.45 18.01
C PRO A 218 -15.67 -12.81 18.37
N ASP A 219 -15.31 -13.61 17.35
CA ASP A 219 -14.57 -14.86 17.52
C ASP A 219 -13.06 -14.60 17.69
N VAL A 220 -12.57 -13.52 17.06
CA VAL A 220 -11.15 -13.14 17.06
C VAL A 220 -11.04 -11.62 17.18
N VAL A 221 -10.06 -11.15 17.98
CA VAL A 221 -9.59 -9.77 17.98
C VAL A 221 -8.32 -9.70 17.11
N LEU A 222 -8.31 -8.79 16.14
CA LEU A 222 -7.16 -8.50 15.30
C LEU A 222 -6.62 -7.10 15.65
N MET A 223 -5.31 -7.01 15.88
CA MET A 223 -4.62 -5.77 16.19
C MET A 223 -3.36 -5.60 15.36
N MET A 224 -2.95 -4.36 15.16
CA MET A 224 -1.63 -4.07 14.60
C MET A 224 -0.54 -4.24 15.64
N ASP A 225 0.58 -4.84 15.23
CA ASP A 225 1.84 -4.74 15.95
C ASP A 225 2.60 -3.49 15.46
N ARG A 226 2.89 -2.58 16.38
CA ARG A 226 3.67 -1.36 16.10
C ARG A 226 5.04 -1.38 16.79
N GLY A 227 5.41 -2.54 17.38
CA GLY A 227 6.58 -2.62 18.24
C GLY A 227 6.34 -1.91 19.59
N GLY A 228 6.33 -2.64 20.68
CA GLY A 228 6.11 -2.12 22.04
C GLY A 228 5.24 -3.06 22.87
N GLU A 229 5.37 -2.96 24.19
CA GLU A 229 4.74 -3.89 25.15
C GLU A 229 3.22 -3.69 25.33
N ALA A 230 2.61 -2.68 24.71
CA ALA A 230 1.36 -2.12 25.18
C ALA A 230 0.11 -2.99 25.01
N HIS A 231 0.13 -4.06 24.20
CA HIS A 231 -1.09 -4.85 23.96
C HIS A 231 -0.77 -6.33 23.70
N ASP A 232 -0.48 -7.06 24.77
CA ASP A 232 -0.51 -8.53 24.73
C ASP A 232 -1.94 -9.06 24.88
N ALA A 233 -2.13 -10.35 24.70
CA ALA A 233 -3.44 -10.98 24.87
C ALA A 233 -3.99 -10.80 26.29
N ALA A 234 -3.12 -10.76 27.31
CA ALA A 234 -3.51 -10.54 28.70
C ALA A 234 -4.10 -9.12 28.88
N GLY A 235 -3.46 -8.11 28.33
CA GLY A 235 -3.95 -6.73 28.39
C GLY A 235 -5.24 -6.51 27.57
N ALA A 236 -5.32 -7.08 26.37
CA ALA A 236 -6.52 -6.96 25.53
C ALA A 236 -7.76 -7.61 26.18
N PHE A 237 -7.60 -8.76 26.85
CA PHE A 237 -8.68 -9.52 27.47
C PHE A 237 -8.78 -9.32 29.00
N ALA A 238 -7.96 -8.44 29.59
CA ALA A 238 -8.13 -8.03 30.99
C ALA A 238 -9.43 -7.24 31.22
N LEU A 239 -10.00 -6.69 30.15
CA LEU A 239 -11.24 -5.92 30.21
C LEU A 239 -12.44 -6.87 30.29
N PRO A 240 -13.29 -6.81 31.36
CA PRO A 240 -14.42 -7.72 31.54
C PRO A 240 -15.33 -7.79 30.31
N ALA A 241 -15.49 -6.70 29.58
CA ALA A 241 -16.34 -6.64 28.40
C ALA A 241 -15.86 -7.59 27.27
N LEU A 242 -14.57 -7.71 27.01
CA LEU A 242 -14.05 -8.62 25.97
C LEU A 242 -13.80 -10.03 26.49
N SER A 243 -13.54 -10.20 27.78
CA SER A 243 -13.29 -11.54 28.37
C SER A 243 -14.45 -12.52 28.17
N GLU A 244 -15.69 -12.00 28.18
CA GLU A 244 -16.93 -12.79 28.03
C GLU A 244 -17.31 -13.07 26.56
N THR A 245 -16.58 -12.50 25.59
CA THR A 245 -16.79 -12.81 24.17
C THR A 245 -16.17 -14.17 23.80
N PRO A 246 -16.55 -14.79 22.65
CA PRO A 246 -15.85 -15.94 22.13
C PRO A 246 -14.33 -15.73 22.03
N ALA A 247 -13.90 -14.56 21.52
CA ALA A 247 -12.48 -14.18 21.45
C ALA A 247 -11.80 -14.19 22.82
N GLY A 248 -12.45 -13.62 23.84
CA GLY A 248 -11.90 -13.58 25.20
C GLY A 248 -11.77 -14.94 25.84
N ARG A 249 -12.83 -15.75 25.77
CA ARG A 249 -12.82 -17.14 26.31
C ARG A 249 -11.74 -18.01 25.67
N ASN A 250 -11.50 -17.83 24.36
CA ASN A 250 -10.50 -18.60 23.59
C ASN A 250 -9.12 -17.91 23.55
N LYS A 251 -8.98 -16.71 24.16
CA LYS A 251 -7.78 -15.88 24.07
C LYS A 251 -7.31 -15.64 22.63
N ALA A 252 -8.27 -15.52 21.71
CA ALA A 252 -8.06 -15.43 20.27
C ALA A 252 -7.68 -14.00 19.87
N LEU A 253 -6.42 -13.62 20.11
CA LEU A 253 -5.80 -12.40 19.66
C LEU A 253 -4.81 -12.71 18.55
N ILE A 254 -4.99 -12.05 17.39
CA ILE A 254 -4.03 -12.04 16.29
C ILE A 254 -3.36 -10.66 16.25
N LYS A 255 -2.02 -10.64 16.18
CA LYS A 255 -1.23 -9.42 15.95
C LYS A 255 -0.40 -9.61 14.68
N MET A 256 -0.36 -8.58 13.85
CA MET A 256 0.46 -8.53 12.64
C MET A 256 1.08 -7.15 12.47
N ASP A 257 2.25 -7.07 11.82
CA ASP A 257 2.90 -5.80 11.51
C ASP A 257 1.95 -4.83 10.83
N ALA A 258 1.98 -3.57 11.24
CA ALA A 258 1.01 -2.56 10.80
C ALA A 258 1.04 -2.29 9.29
N LEU A 259 2.23 -2.12 8.70
CA LEU A 259 2.37 -1.86 7.27
C LEU A 259 2.07 -3.12 6.45
N TYR A 260 2.51 -4.27 6.92
CA TYR A 260 2.25 -5.56 6.26
C TYR A 260 0.75 -5.85 6.19
N LEU A 261 0.03 -5.58 7.29
CA LEU A 261 -1.42 -5.83 7.38
C LEU A 261 -2.26 -4.81 6.59
N LEU A 262 -1.92 -3.52 6.67
CA LEU A 262 -2.78 -2.42 6.21
C LEU A 262 -2.18 -1.58 5.07
N GLY A 263 -0.96 -1.87 4.63
CA GLY A 263 -0.27 -1.06 3.62
C GLY A 263 -0.84 -1.21 2.21
N PHE A 264 -1.43 -2.35 1.90
CA PHE A 264 -1.98 -2.64 0.57
C PHE A 264 -0.98 -2.38 -0.57
N GLY A 265 0.24 -2.84 -0.35
CA GLY A 265 1.35 -2.90 -1.31
C GLY A 265 1.54 -4.30 -1.90
N PRO A 266 2.70 -4.57 -2.51
CA PRO A 266 3.02 -5.86 -3.14
C PRO A 266 2.89 -7.08 -2.24
N ARG A 267 3.08 -6.93 -0.92
CA ARG A 267 2.97 -8.02 0.05
C ARG A 267 1.54 -8.33 0.51
N THR A 268 0.52 -7.62 0.02
CA THR A 268 -0.88 -7.83 0.44
C THR A 268 -1.37 -9.28 0.27
N PRO A 269 -1.06 -10.00 -0.83
CA PRO A 269 -1.48 -11.41 -0.96
C PRO A 269 -0.88 -12.29 0.14
N ALA A 270 0.39 -12.06 0.49
CA ALA A 270 1.08 -12.79 1.55
C ALA A 270 0.49 -12.46 2.94
N ALA A 271 0.20 -11.16 3.21
CA ALA A 271 -0.43 -10.73 4.45
C ALA A 271 -1.83 -11.33 4.64
N ALA A 272 -2.64 -11.33 3.58
CA ALA A 272 -3.97 -11.95 3.60
C ALA A 272 -3.90 -13.46 3.84
N ARG A 273 -2.94 -14.15 3.21
CA ARG A 273 -2.70 -15.59 3.41
C ARG A 273 -2.24 -15.89 4.82
N GLU A 274 -1.33 -15.10 5.38
CA GLU A 274 -0.88 -15.26 6.76
C GLU A 274 -2.03 -15.05 7.75
N LEU A 275 -2.84 -13.99 7.55
CA LEU A 275 -4.03 -13.77 8.37
C LEU A 275 -5.00 -14.97 8.26
N ALA A 276 -5.28 -15.44 7.05
CA ALA A 276 -6.12 -16.60 6.83
C ALA A 276 -5.59 -17.87 7.54
N SER A 277 -4.28 -18.12 7.50
CA SER A 277 -3.69 -19.28 8.19
C SER A 277 -3.77 -19.21 9.72
N LYS A 278 -3.81 -17.98 10.27
CA LYS A 278 -4.03 -17.77 11.71
C LYS A 278 -5.51 -17.90 12.10
N LEU A 279 -6.42 -17.51 11.20
CA LEU A 279 -7.87 -17.61 11.41
C LEU A 279 -8.39 -19.04 11.23
N TYR A 280 -7.76 -19.81 10.33
CA TYR A 280 -8.19 -21.16 9.93
C TYR A 280 -6.99 -22.14 9.91
N PRO A 281 -6.40 -22.44 11.08
CA PRO A 281 -5.22 -23.28 11.14
C PRO A 281 -5.47 -24.71 10.58
N GLU A 282 -6.71 -25.15 10.60
CA GLU A 282 -7.14 -26.46 10.06
C GLU A 282 -7.04 -26.57 8.54
N LEU A 283 -7.02 -25.44 7.80
CA LEU A 283 -6.90 -25.44 6.34
C LEU A 283 -5.47 -25.74 5.85
N ALA A 284 -4.49 -25.75 6.74
CA ALA A 284 -3.08 -26.02 6.41
C ALA A 284 -2.59 -25.26 5.17
N LEU A 285 -2.98 -23.97 5.08
CA LEU A 285 -2.60 -23.12 3.94
C LEU A 285 -1.08 -23.06 3.80
N ALA A 286 -0.59 -23.14 2.55
CA ALA A 286 0.84 -22.99 2.29
C ALA A 286 1.32 -21.63 2.85
N LYS A 287 2.50 -21.63 3.48
CA LYS A 287 3.12 -20.40 3.96
C LYS A 287 3.37 -19.46 2.77
N PRO A 288 3.25 -18.14 2.98
CA PRO A 288 3.50 -17.15 1.93
C PRO A 288 4.95 -17.16 1.45
#